data_97c2a19af23da59373e3be038c7b5b68
#
_entry.id   97c2a19af23da59373e3be038c7b5b68
#
_cell.length_a   1.000
_cell.length_b   1.000
_cell.length_c   1.000
_cell.angle_alpha   90.00
_cell.angle_beta   90.00
_cell.angle_gamma   90.00
#
_symmetry.space_group_name_H-M   'P 1'
#
loop_
_entity.id
_entity.type
_entity.pdbx_description
1 polymer ?
#
loop_
_entity_poly.entity_id
_entity_poly.type
_entity_poly.pdbx_seq_one_letter_code
_entity_poly.pdbx_strand_id
1 'polypeptide(L)'
;MPSEREATSRWLTDIRHHIVMAEGFATGMAYATFKDDNLRLYAVIRCLEIISEASRRLPEMLKDRHPAIQWKGMAAAGNIYRHEYEDVAAREVWDTLTLHLPPLRAVVEAELAALGDA
;
A
#
# COMPACT_ATOMS: atom_id res chain seq x y z
N MET A 1 -25.30 -3.76 9.31
CA MET A 1 -24.42 -3.48 8.16
C MET A 1 -23.72 -2.14 8.38
N PRO A 2 -22.39 -2.06 8.20
CA PRO A 2 -21.72 -0.77 8.29
C PRO A 2 -22.17 0.14 7.14
N SER A 3 -22.21 1.44 7.40
CA SER A 3 -22.46 2.43 6.36
C SER A 3 -21.29 2.46 5.36
N GLU A 4 -21.53 3.07 4.20
CA GLU A 4 -20.46 3.27 3.21
C GLU A 4 -19.31 4.06 3.81
N ARG A 5 -19.64 5.09 4.62
CA ARG A 5 -18.64 5.90 5.31
C ARG A 5 -17.79 5.05 6.26
N GLU A 6 -18.43 4.20 7.06
CA GLU A 6 -17.73 3.32 8.00
C GLU A 6 -16.84 2.31 7.28
N ALA A 7 -17.35 1.74 6.19
CA ALA A 7 -16.56 0.80 5.38
C ALA A 7 -15.37 1.50 4.75
N THR A 8 -15.54 2.70 4.21
CA THR A 8 -14.45 3.48 3.63
C THR A 8 -13.40 3.81 4.67
N SER A 9 -13.81 4.25 5.85
CA SER A 9 -12.90 4.55 6.95
C SER A 9 -12.07 3.32 7.31
N ARG A 10 -12.69 2.15 7.36
CA ARG A 10 -11.99 0.90 7.68
C ARG A 10 -10.94 0.55 6.62
N TRP A 11 -11.28 0.66 5.32
CA TRP A 11 -10.32 0.38 4.25
C TRP A 11 -9.15 1.37 4.27
N LEU A 12 -9.44 2.65 4.48
CA LEU A 12 -8.38 3.67 4.59
C LEU A 12 -7.48 3.40 5.79
N THR A 13 -8.04 3.03 6.92
CA THR A 13 -7.28 2.70 8.12
C THR A 13 -6.39 1.47 7.90
N ASP A 14 -6.91 0.45 7.22
CA ASP A 14 -6.12 -0.73 6.88
C ASP A 14 -4.94 -0.37 5.98
N ILE A 15 -5.17 0.49 4.99
CA ILE A 15 -4.08 0.95 4.11
C ILE A 15 -3.03 1.69 4.92
N ARG A 16 -3.43 2.66 5.73
CA ARG A 16 -2.49 3.43 6.55
C ARG A 16 -1.67 2.53 7.46
N HIS A 17 -2.34 1.63 8.16
CA HIS A 17 -1.69 0.71 9.08
C HIS A 17 -0.60 -0.12 8.38
N HIS A 18 -0.93 -0.67 7.22
CA HIS A 18 0.00 -1.55 6.51
C HIS A 18 1.09 -0.80 5.77
N ILE A 19 0.86 0.47 5.39
CA ILE A 19 1.94 1.31 4.90
C ILE A 19 2.96 1.56 6.01
N VAL A 20 2.49 1.92 7.21
CA VAL A 20 3.37 2.17 8.36
C VAL A 20 4.18 0.92 8.70
N MET A 21 3.52 -0.25 8.71
CA MET A 21 4.22 -1.52 8.96
C MET A 21 5.28 -1.80 7.89
N ALA A 22 4.91 -1.67 6.62
CA ALA A 22 5.83 -1.94 5.52
C ALA A 22 7.06 -1.04 5.57
N GLU A 23 6.85 0.25 5.79
CA GLU A 23 7.95 1.20 5.93
C GLU A 23 8.83 0.85 7.14
N GLY A 24 8.20 0.43 8.24
CA GLY A 24 8.92 0.02 9.45
C GLY A 24 9.80 -1.19 9.22
N PHE A 25 9.33 -2.17 8.45
CA PHE A 25 10.11 -3.37 8.14
C PHE A 25 11.38 -3.06 7.33
N ALA A 26 11.40 -1.97 6.59
CA ALA A 26 12.53 -1.59 5.75
C ALA A 26 13.32 -0.38 6.27
N THR A 27 13.01 0.08 7.48
CA THR A 27 13.65 1.26 8.05
C THR A 27 15.17 1.12 8.08
N GLY A 28 15.84 2.13 7.52
CA GLY A 28 17.31 2.17 7.53
C GLY A 28 17.98 1.25 6.52
N MET A 29 17.21 0.53 5.71
CA MET A 29 17.78 -0.40 4.74
C MET A 29 18.02 0.27 3.38
N ALA A 30 19.11 -0.12 2.72
CA ALA A 30 19.32 0.14 1.32
C ALA A 30 18.73 -1.04 0.51
N TYR A 31 18.47 -0.81 -0.77
CA TYR A 31 17.95 -1.87 -1.63
C TYR A 31 18.85 -3.11 -1.63
N ALA A 32 20.15 -2.91 -1.68
CA ALA A 32 21.12 -4.03 -1.72
C ALA A 32 20.98 -4.98 -0.53
N THR A 33 20.62 -4.46 0.63
CA THR A 33 20.39 -5.26 1.84
C THR A 33 18.99 -5.84 1.84
N PHE A 34 18.00 -5.03 1.47
CA PHE A 34 16.58 -5.43 1.48
C PHE A 34 16.33 -6.62 0.55
N LYS A 35 16.89 -6.60 -0.65
CA LYS A 35 16.65 -7.67 -1.64
C LYS A 35 17.07 -9.05 -1.18
N ASP A 36 18.05 -9.13 -0.28
CA ASP A 36 18.57 -10.39 0.25
C ASP A 36 18.01 -10.76 1.61
N ASP A 37 17.14 -9.91 2.17
CA ASP A 37 16.48 -10.16 3.46
C ASP A 37 15.08 -10.73 3.20
N ASN A 38 15.01 -12.05 3.08
CA ASN A 38 13.74 -12.71 2.74
C ASN A 38 12.65 -12.48 3.78
N LEU A 39 13.01 -12.39 5.05
CA LEU A 39 12.02 -12.14 6.11
C LEU A 39 11.33 -10.80 5.90
N ARG A 40 12.11 -9.74 5.67
CA ARG A 40 11.56 -8.40 5.46
C ARG A 40 10.87 -8.27 4.12
N LEU A 41 11.43 -8.87 3.09
CA LEU A 41 10.82 -8.88 1.76
C LEU A 41 9.42 -9.50 1.81
N TYR A 42 9.29 -10.68 2.39
CA TYR A 42 7.98 -11.34 2.49
C TYR A 42 7.02 -10.58 3.41
N ALA A 43 7.52 -9.97 4.48
CA ALA A 43 6.68 -9.15 5.35
C ALA A 43 6.12 -7.95 4.61
N VAL A 44 6.94 -7.26 3.83
CA VAL A 44 6.50 -6.12 3.01
C VAL A 44 5.51 -6.59 1.93
N ILE A 45 5.80 -7.71 1.26
CA ILE A 45 4.88 -8.27 0.25
C ILE A 45 3.50 -8.50 0.86
N ARG A 46 3.43 -9.07 2.06
CA ARG A 46 2.13 -9.29 2.71
C ARG A 46 1.40 -7.97 2.97
N CYS A 47 2.11 -6.94 3.40
CA CYS A 47 1.51 -5.62 3.56
C CYS A 47 0.97 -5.09 2.24
N LEU A 48 1.71 -5.25 1.14
CA LEU A 48 1.27 -4.79 -0.18
C LEU A 48 0.04 -5.55 -0.68
N GLU A 49 -0.07 -6.84 -0.37
CA GLU A 49 -1.28 -7.62 -0.70
C GLU A 49 -2.51 -7.04 0.00
N ILE A 50 -2.37 -6.70 1.28
CA ILE A 50 -3.47 -6.14 2.06
C ILE A 50 -3.82 -4.72 1.55
N ILE A 51 -2.81 -3.90 1.27
CA ILE A 51 -3.01 -2.56 0.70
C ILE A 51 -3.72 -2.65 -0.65
N SER A 52 -3.31 -3.58 -1.51
CA SER A 52 -3.95 -3.79 -2.80
C SER A 52 -5.43 -4.13 -2.66
N GLU A 53 -5.76 -5.07 -1.79
CA GLU A 53 -7.15 -5.46 -1.56
C GLU A 53 -7.97 -4.29 -1.03
N ALA A 54 -7.46 -3.57 -0.04
CA ALA A 54 -8.15 -2.43 0.53
C ALA A 54 -8.34 -1.31 -0.52
N SER A 55 -7.32 -1.07 -1.36
CA SER A 55 -7.42 -0.03 -2.40
C SER A 55 -8.51 -0.37 -3.43
N ARG A 56 -8.69 -1.65 -3.77
CA ARG A 56 -9.76 -2.07 -4.66
C ARG A 56 -11.15 -1.80 -4.08
N ARG A 57 -11.27 -1.78 -2.74
CA ARG A 57 -12.55 -1.59 -2.05
C ARG A 57 -12.92 -0.12 -1.87
N LEU A 58 -11.98 0.81 -2.12
CA LEU A 58 -12.28 2.23 -1.99
C LEU A 58 -13.28 2.69 -3.05
N PRO A 59 -14.19 3.62 -2.69
CA PRO A 59 -15.16 4.14 -3.66
C PRO A 59 -14.49 4.85 -4.84
N GLU A 60 -15.08 4.72 -6.02
CA GLU A 60 -14.59 5.40 -7.22
C GLU A 60 -14.54 6.92 -7.06
N MET A 61 -15.54 7.51 -6.38
CA MET A 61 -15.57 8.95 -6.13
C MET A 61 -14.32 9.41 -5.38
N LEU A 62 -13.87 8.63 -4.39
CA LEU A 62 -12.65 8.95 -3.65
C LEU A 62 -11.44 8.88 -4.56
N LYS A 63 -11.35 7.83 -5.36
CA LYS A 63 -10.22 7.65 -6.28
C LYS A 63 -10.16 8.76 -7.32
N ASP A 64 -11.33 9.19 -7.81
CA ASP A 64 -11.43 10.26 -8.80
C ASP A 64 -10.91 11.60 -8.26
N ARG A 65 -10.97 11.81 -6.95
CA ARG A 65 -10.40 13.02 -6.33
C ARG A 65 -8.88 13.02 -6.30
N HIS A 66 -8.24 11.88 -6.55
CA HIS A 66 -6.78 11.73 -6.45
C HIS A 66 -6.20 11.07 -7.70
N PRO A 67 -6.30 11.75 -8.85
CA PRO A 67 -5.87 11.16 -10.13
C PRO A 67 -4.35 10.96 -10.24
N ALA A 68 -3.56 11.59 -9.36
CA ALA A 68 -2.10 11.38 -9.33
C ALA A 68 -1.71 9.99 -8.81
N ILE A 69 -2.61 9.34 -8.07
CA ILE A 69 -2.36 7.98 -7.61
C ILE A 69 -2.71 7.00 -8.74
N GLN A 70 -1.81 6.06 -8.98
CA GLN A 70 -2.04 5.02 -9.98
C GLN A 70 -2.84 3.88 -9.35
N TRP A 71 -4.15 4.07 -9.26
CA TRP A 71 -5.03 3.15 -8.55
C TRP A 71 -5.03 1.75 -9.13
N LYS A 72 -4.98 1.63 -10.45
CA LYS A 72 -4.91 0.31 -11.10
C LYS A 72 -3.61 -0.41 -10.75
N GLY A 73 -2.51 0.33 -10.71
CA GLY A 73 -1.22 -0.22 -10.30
C GLY A 73 -1.24 -0.68 -8.86
N MET A 74 -1.82 0.11 -7.97
CA MET A 74 -1.94 -0.27 -6.56
C MET A 74 -2.83 -1.50 -6.39
N ALA A 75 -3.92 -1.57 -7.11
CA ALA A 75 -4.82 -2.72 -7.05
C ALA A 75 -4.17 -4.01 -7.58
N ALA A 76 -3.23 -3.88 -8.52
CA ALA A 76 -2.53 -5.03 -9.11
C ALA A 76 -1.25 -5.41 -8.36
N ALA A 77 -0.75 -4.55 -7.48
CA ALA A 77 0.56 -4.74 -6.83
C ALA A 77 0.67 -6.06 -6.07
N GLY A 78 -0.42 -6.53 -5.46
CA GLY A 78 -0.42 -7.78 -4.72
C GLY A 78 -0.33 -9.03 -5.61
N ASN A 79 -0.55 -8.90 -6.91
CA ASN A 79 -0.55 -10.04 -7.84
C ASN A 79 0.79 -10.21 -8.57
N ILE A 80 1.56 -9.15 -8.70
CA ILE A 80 2.80 -9.13 -9.49
C ILE A 80 3.83 -10.09 -8.91
N TYR A 81 3.93 -10.15 -7.59
CA TYR A 81 5.00 -10.86 -6.90
C TYR A 81 4.93 -12.37 -7.00
N ARG A 82 3.80 -12.91 -7.41
CA ARG A 82 3.60 -14.37 -7.50
C ARG A 82 4.23 -15.00 -8.73
N HIS A 83 4.52 -14.17 -9.74
CA HIS A 83 4.91 -14.66 -11.07
C HIS A 83 6.28 -14.16 -11.52
N GLU A 84 6.96 -13.38 -10.68
CA GLU A 84 8.24 -12.80 -11.04
C GLU A 84 9.38 -13.57 -10.39
N TYR A 85 10.56 -13.51 -11.01
CA TYR A 85 11.77 -14.00 -10.37
C TYR A 85 12.07 -13.14 -9.14
N GLU A 86 12.69 -13.73 -8.13
CA GLU A 86 12.94 -13.07 -6.84
C GLU A 86 13.59 -11.68 -6.98
N ASP A 87 14.60 -11.56 -7.83
CA ASP A 87 15.30 -10.28 -8.01
C ASP A 87 14.40 -9.20 -8.60
N VAL A 88 13.58 -9.56 -9.59
CA VAL A 88 12.63 -8.64 -10.21
C VAL A 88 11.55 -8.27 -9.21
N ALA A 89 11.03 -9.27 -8.49
CA ALA A 89 10.02 -9.03 -7.47
C ALA A 89 10.54 -8.12 -6.36
N ALA A 90 11.76 -8.34 -5.88
CA ALA A 90 12.35 -7.51 -4.84
C ALA A 90 12.48 -6.04 -5.29
N ARG A 91 12.85 -5.81 -6.56
CA ARG A 91 12.96 -4.46 -7.09
C ARG A 91 11.60 -3.78 -7.20
N GLU A 92 10.59 -4.49 -7.68
CA GLU A 92 9.25 -3.95 -7.76
C GLU A 92 8.66 -3.65 -6.39
N VAL A 93 8.90 -4.52 -5.41
CA VAL A 93 8.49 -4.30 -4.02
C VAL A 93 9.16 -3.04 -3.48
N TRP A 94 10.47 -2.91 -3.69
CA TRP A 94 11.23 -1.76 -3.22
C TRP A 94 10.72 -0.45 -3.85
N ASP A 95 10.48 -0.45 -5.16
CA ASP A 95 9.99 0.73 -5.86
C ASP A 95 8.59 1.11 -5.38
N THR A 96 7.72 0.12 -5.16
CA THR A 96 6.39 0.39 -4.61
C THR A 96 6.52 1.01 -3.21
N LEU A 97 7.34 0.41 -2.36
CA LEU A 97 7.54 0.86 -0.99
C LEU A 97 8.08 2.29 -0.92
N THR A 98 9.06 2.61 -1.76
CA THR A 98 9.79 3.89 -1.66
C THR A 98 9.19 5.01 -2.51
N LEU A 99 8.55 4.67 -3.63
CA LEU A 99 8.04 5.65 -4.59
C LEU A 99 6.52 5.80 -4.56
N HIS A 100 5.79 4.72 -4.32
CA HIS A 100 4.33 4.73 -4.46
C HIS A 100 3.58 4.77 -3.13
N LEU A 101 4.11 4.21 -2.07
CA LEU A 101 3.44 4.23 -0.77
C LEU A 101 3.42 5.63 -0.13
N PRO A 102 4.49 6.45 -0.18
CA PRO A 102 4.43 7.77 0.45
C PRO A 102 3.33 8.67 -0.11
N PRO A 103 3.14 8.80 -1.44
CA PRO A 103 2.00 9.58 -1.95
C PRO A 103 0.65 8.99 -1.56
N LEU A 104 0.52 7.67 -1.56
CA LEU A 104 -0.71 7.01 -1.15
C LEU A 104 -1.02 7.28 0.32
N ARG A 105 -0.02 7.22 1.18
CA ARG A 105 -0.18 7.54 2.61
C ARG A 105 -0.72 8.95 2.80
N ALA A 106 -0.19 9.93 2.09
CA ALA A 106 -0.64 11.31 2.18
C ALA A 106 -2.12 11.44 1.81
N VAL A 107 -2.54 10.77 0.73
CA VAL A 107 -3.94 10.73 0.30
C VAL A 107 -4.83 10.09 1.36
N VAL A 108 -4.41 8.94 1.87
CA VAL A 108 -5.18 8.20 2.88
C VAL A 108 -5.36 9.02 4.15
N GLU A 109 -4.29 9.68 4.62
CA GLU A 109 -4.37 10.52 5.80
C GLU A 109 -5.29 11.73 5.60
N ALA A 110 -5.26 12.34 4.41
CA ALA A 110 -6.15 13.45 4.09
C ALA A 110 -7.62 13.01 4.06
N GLU A 111 -7.90 11.85 3.45
CA GLU A 111 -9.27 11.33 3.40
C GLU A 111 -9.79 10.92 4.77
N LEU A 112 -8.94 10.33 5.62
CA LEU A 112 -9.32 10.00 6.99
C LEU A 112 -9.61 11.27 7.79
N ALA A 113 -8.80 12.31 7.64
CA ALA A 113 -9.03 13.58 8.29
C ALA A 113 -10.38 14.19 7.86
N ALA A 114 -10.70 14.10 6.57
CA ALA A 114 -11.97 14.62 6.04
C ALA A 114 -13.17 13.85 6.60
N LEU A 115 -12.99 12.58 6.95
CA LEU A 115 -14.03 11.79 7.61
C LEU A 115 -14.10 12.03 9.13
N GLY A 116 -13.15 12.77 9.68
CA GLY A 116 -13.06 12.97 11.12
C GLY A 116 -12.37 11.85 11.89
N ASP A 117 -11.67 10.96 11.17
CA ASP A 117 -11.02 9.77 11.74
C ASP A 117 -9.48 9.91 11.78
N ALA A 118 -9.01 11.10 11.93
CA ALA A 118 -7.56 11.40 11.89
C ALA A 118 -6.72 10.73 13.04
#